data_d7f2debc2da21d875a97bbdf2c25d978
#
_entry.id   d7f2debc2da21d875a97bbdf2c25d978
#
_cell.length_a   1.000
_cell.length_b   1.000
_cell.length_c   1.000
_cell.angle_alpha   90.00
_cell.angle_beta   90.00
_cell.angle_gamma   90.00
#
_symmetry.space_group_name_H-M   'P 1'
#
loop_
_entity.id
_entity.type
_entity.pdbx_description
1 polymer ?
#
loop_
_entity_poly.entity_id
_entity_poly.type
_entity_poly.pdbx_seq_one_letter_code
_entity_poly.pdbx_strand_id
1 'polypeptide(L)'
;MFGPQILVRTLSETTRRDKHGNHWQYHPRSDHHSKVACWGIIFDLLRTCTLLRTHVESGKVTFGINHEIRDFVHDRKKDLDLVLCTPAAGEAPRKNRLSLETMAERYAIALVPAEREVLAELPTLNSSAVGGLLMALEAKACMTAHQRALPRLYDELNSSHATVHGASDQAIAAGFFMANIAERYLSPDLNKKNRATDPEWSSDPQPRYAALAVEKVRQLPRRSRTGDVGYDALAISVVRCVNDGTPVELFEKEPAPQPGDIFHYASMIDRLGHIYSTRFKDL
;
A
#
# COMPACT_ATOMS: atom_id res chain seq x y z
N MET A 1 -9.41 -1.89 12.51
CA MET A 1 -8.21 -2.01 11.64
C MET A 1 -7.24 -0.90 11.97
N PHE A 2 -5.95 -1.17 11.94
CA PHE A 2 -4.91 -0.21 12.34
C PHE A 2 -4.22 0.47 11.15
N GLY A 3 -4.16 -0.19 9.99
CA GLY A 3 -3.37 0.27 8.85
C GLY A 3 -3.59 1.74 8.46
N PRO A 4 -4.81 2.23 8.27
CA PRO A 4 -5.05 3.63 7.90
C PRO A 4 -4.59 4.64 8.96
N GLN A 5 -4.76 4.32 10.25
CA GLN A 5 -4.32 5.19 11.34
C GLN A 5 -2.79 5.22 11.47
N ILE A 6 -2.14 4.06 11.31
CA ILE A 6 -0.68 3.97 11.26
C ILE A 6 -0.13 4.77 10.08
N LEU A 7 -0.79 4.68 8.91
CA LEU A 7 -0.39 5.40 7.70
C LEU A 7 -0.40 6.91 7.92
N VAL A 8 -1.53 7.50 8.37
CA VAL A 8 -1.62 8.95 8.55
C VAL A 8 -0.69 9.46 9.64
N ARG A 9 -0.53 8.72 10.75
CA ARG A 9 0.40 9.05 11.83
C ARG A 9 1.85 9.03 11.33
N THR A 10 2.23 8.01 10.56
CA THR A 10 3.57 7.91 9.97
C THR A 10 3.83 9.03 8.97
N LEU A 11 2.83 9.37 8.14
CA LEU A 11 2.94 10.48 7.18
C LEU A 11 2.91 11.85 7.86
N SER A 12 2.47 11.96 9.11
CA SER A 12 2.52 13.23 9.84
C SER A 12 3.96 13.68 10.12
N GLU A 13 4.91 12.74 10.13
CA GLU A 13 6.33 13.04 10.31
C GLU A 13 7.01 13.43 9.00
N THR A 14 7.76 14.52 8.99
CA THR A 14 8.49 15.03 7.82
C THR A 14 9.81 14.27 7.62
N THR A 15 9.72 12.96 7.41
CA THR A 15 10.89 12.06 7.35
C THR A 15 11.54 11.97 5.97
N ARG A 16 10.88 12.46 4.93
CA ARG A 16 11.39 12.32 3.55
C ARG A 16 12.21 13.52 3.13
N ARG A 17 13.52 13.34 3.08
CA ARG A 17 14.45 14.36 2.61
C ARG A 17 14.63 14.27 1.09
N ASP A 18 14.43 15.40 0.39
CA ASP A 18 14.72 15.50 -1.04
C ASP A 18 16.21 15.84 -1.31
N LYS A 19 16.60 15.83 -2.58
CA LYS A 19 17.96 16.18 -3.01
C LYS A 19 18.36 17.64 -2.78
N HIS A 20 17.39 18.48 -2.44
CA HIS A 20 17.60 19.91 -2.16
C HIS A 20 17.69 20.18 -0.65
N GLY A 21 17.54 19.13 0.19
CA GLY A 21 17.62 19.22 1.65
C GLY A 21 16.29 19.51 2.33
N ASN A 22 15.19 19.67 1.59
CA ASN A 22 13.89 19.87 2.19
C ASN A 22 13.35 18.56 2.81
N HIS A 23 12.58 18.70 3.87
CA HIS A 23 11.91 17.58 4.54
C HIS A 23 10.42 17.61 4.21
N TRP A 24 9.86 16.45 3.85
CA TRP A 24 8.50 16.28 3.38
C TRP A 24 7.77 15.16 4.13
N GLN A 25 6.48 15.32 4.32
CA GLN A 25 5.56 14.28 4.78
C GLN A 25 5.24 13.33 3.62
N TYR A 26 4.98 13.89 2.45
CA TYR A 26 4.79 13.17 1.21
C TYR A 26 5.68 13.74 0.10
N HIS A 27 6.33 12.85 -0.65
CA HIS A 27 7.10 13.22 -1.84
C HIS A 27 6.77 12.25 -2.98
N PRO A 28 6.38 12.74 -4.19
CA PRO A 28 5.87 11.88 -5.28
C PRO A 28 6.89 10.90 -5.85
N ARG A 29 8.19 11.10 -5.57
CA ARG A 29 9.28 10.20 -5.98
C ARG A 29 9.78 9.30 -4.86
N SER A 30 9.08 9.28 -3.73
CA SER A 30 9.39 8.39 -2.61
C SER A 30 8.37 7.25 -2.58
N ASP A 31 8.84 6.04 -2.34
CA ASP A 31 8.01 4.85 -2.12
C ASP A 31 7.54 4.70 -0.66
N HIS A 32 7.84 5.67 0.19
CA HIS A 32 7.58 5.59 1.62
C HIS A 32 6.10 5.31 1.94
N HIS A 33 5.19 6.10 1.35
CA HIS A 33 3.76 5.96 1.59
C HIS A 33 3.24 4.58 1.15
N SER A 34 3.74 4.04 0.04
CA SER A 34 3.34 2.72 -0.43
C SER A 34 3.85 1.61 0.49
N LYS A 35 5.09 1.72 0.98
CA LYS A 35 5.66 0.74 1.92
C LYS A 35 4.93 0.76 3.26
N VAL A 36 4.58 1.94 3.77
CA VAL A 36 3.79 2.06 5.02
C VAL A 36 2.37 1.49 4.83
N ALA A 37 1.72 1.79 3.71
CA ALA A 37 0.39 1.24 3.42
C ALA A 37 0.42 -0.29 3.30
N CYS A 38 1.37 -0.85 2.54
CA CYS A 38 1.53 -2.30 2.39
C CYS A 38 1.86 -2.98 3.73
N TRP A 39 2.72 -2.35 4.55
CA TRP A 39 3.02 -2.82 5.89
C TRP A 39 1.76 -2.90 6.77
N GLY A 40 0.95 -1.83 6.77
CA GLY A 40 -0.31 -1.79 7.53
C GLY A 40 -1.31 -2.85 7.09
N ILE A 41 -1.39 -3.14 5.78
CA ILE A 41 -2.24 -4.21 5.23
C ILE A 41 -1.77 -5.58 5.74
N ILE A 42 -0.48 -5.88 5.69
CA ILE A 42 0.06 -7.15 6.18
C ILE A 42 -0.12 -7.29 7.69
N PHE A 43 0.08 -6.21 8.44
CA PHE A 43 -0.14 -6.18 9.89
C PHE A 43 -1.59 -6.54 10.24
N ASP A 44 -2.57 -5.90 9.58
CA ASP A 44 -3.99 -6.20 9.81
C ASP A 44 -4.38 -7.61 9.32
N LEU A 45 -3.81 -8.10 8.21
CA LEU A 45 -4.04 -9.46 7.73
C LEU A 45 -3.49 -10.51 8.70
N LEU A 46 -2.28 -10.34 9.24
CA LEU A 46 -1.73 -11.24 10.25
C LEU A 46 -2.59 -11.27 11.51
N ARG A 47 -3.20 -10.15 11.89
CA ARG A 47 -4.12 -10.09 13.02
C ARG A 47 -5.43 -10.82 12.80
N THR A 48 -5.97 -10.79 11.59
CA THR A 48 -7.33 -11.25 11.30
C THR A 48 -7.40 -12.60 10.60
N CYS A 49 -6.37 -13.02 9.87
CA CYS A 49 -6.33 -14.25 9.11
C CYS A 49 -5.50 -15.33 9.85
N THR A 50 -6.17 -16.23 10.57
CA THR A 50 -5.53 -17.31 11.35
C THR A 50 -4.70 -18.22 10.45
N LEU A 51 -5.19 -18.58 9.25
CA LEU A 51 -4.44 -19.45 8.35
C LEU A 51 -3.13 -18.81 7.89
N LEU A 52 -3.14 -17.49 7.58
CA LEU A 52 -1.92 -16.77 7.24
C LEU A 52 -0.91 -16.81 8.39
N ARG A 53 -1.36 -16.61 9.64
CA ARG A 53 -0.50 -16.74 10.82
C ARG A 53 0.14 -18.12 10.90
N THR A 54 -0.64 -19.18 10.79
CA THR A 54 -0.14 -20.57 10.82
C THR A 54 0.89 -20.84 9.72
N HIS A 55 0.67 -20.31 8.52
CA HIS A 55 1.64 -20.45 7.42
C HIS A 55 2.92 -19.66 7.65
N VAL A 56 2.86 -18.50 8.30
CA VAL A 56 4.05 -17.73 8.70
C VAL A 56 4.81 -18.45 9.81
N GLU A 57 4.13 -18.94 10.86
CA GLU A 57 4.70 -19.71 11.97
C GLU A 57 5.42 -20.97 11.47
N SER A 58 4.85 -21.66 10.49
CA SER A 58 5.44 -22.85 9.87
C SER A 58 6.54 -22.56 8.84
N GLY A 59 6.84 -21.27 8.59
CA GLY A 59 7.85 -20.85 7.62
C GLY A 59 7.45 -21.05 6.14
N LYS A 60 6.20 -21.39 5.87
CA LYS A 60 5.68 -21.58 4.51
C LYS A 60 5.47 -20.26 3.77
N VAL A 61 5.28 -19.15 4.49
CA VAL A 61 5.05 -17.84 3.93
C VAL A 61 6.09 -16.84 4.41
N THR A 62 6.59 -16.10 3.45
CA THR A 62 7.57 -15.02 3.58
C THR A 62 7.11 -13.82 2.75
N PHE A 63 7.87 -12.72 2.76
CA PHE A 63 7.56 -11.57 1.91
C PHE A 63 8.77 -11.10 1.09
N GLY A 64 8.47 -10.38 0.00
CA GLY A 64 9.42 -9.61 -0.78
C GLY A 64 8.97 -8.17 -0.93
N ILE A 65 9.91 -7.22 -1.04
CA ILE A 65 9.64 -5.82 -1.34
C ILE A 65 10.28 -5.43 -2.67
N ASN A 66 9.64 -4.52 -3.42
CA ASN A 66 10.10 -4.11 -4.75
C ASN A 66 10.41 -5.32 -5.64
N HIS A 67 9.52 -6.32 -5.61
CA HIS A 67 9.73 -7.55 -6.35
C HIS A 67 9.30 -7.38 -7.80
N GLU A 68 10.26 -7.58 -8.74
CA GLU A 68 9.95 -7.60 -10.16
C GLU A 68 9.16 -8.87 -10.49
N ILE A 69 7.95 -8.70 -10.99
CA ILE A 69 7.13 -9.77 -11.56
C ILE A 69 7.15 -9.68 -13.08
N ARG A 70 7.20 -10.84 -13.72
CA ARG A 70 7.05 -10.95 -15.17
C ARG A 70 5.72 -11.60 -15.54
N ASP A 71 4.92 -10.87 -16.28
CA ASP A 71 3.76 -11.40 -17.00
C ASP A 71 4.25 -12.12 -18.27
N PHE A 72 4.20 -13.45 -18.25
CA PHE A 72 4.64 -14.28 -19.38
C PHE A 72 3.65 -14.27 -20.55
N VAL A 73 2.40 -13.85 -20.32
CA VAL A 73 1.37 -13.78 -21.35
C VAL A 73 1.59 -12.59 -22.28
N HIS A 74 1.95 -11.43 -21.71
CA HIS A 74 2.11 -10.17 -22.44
C HIS A 74 3.55 -9.66 -22.46
N ASP A 75 4.51 -10.43 -21.95
CA ASP A 75 5.94 -10.08 -21.80
C ASP A 75 6.16 -8.72 -21.10
N ARG A 76 5.42 -8.50 -20.02
CA ARG A 76 5.50 -7.28 -19.22
C ARG A 76 6.24 -7.54 -17.92
N LYS A 77 6.95 -6.53 -17.47
CA LYS A 77 7.61 -6.53 -16.15
C LYS A 77 7.06 -5.41 -15.30
N LYS A 78 6.92 -5.68 -14.01
CA LYS A 78 6.49 -4.69 -13.03
C LYS A 78 7.08 -4.96 -11.67
N ASP A 79 7.61 -3.91 -11.04
CA ASP A 79 7.99 -3.94 -9.64
C ASP A 79 6.75 -3.69 -8.78
N LEU A 80 6.45 -4.62 -7.89
CA LEU A 80 5.36 -4.51 -6.93
C LEU A 80 5.89 -4.07 -5.56
N ASP A 81 5.11 -3.27 -4.87
CA ASP A 81 5.51 -2.68 -3.59
C ASP A 81 5.84 -3.72 -2.52
N LEU A 82 4.99 -4.74 -2.40
CA LEU A 82 5.18 -5.85 -1.49
C LEU A 82 4.47 -7.10 -2.01
N VAL A 83 5.08 -8.27 -1.81
CA VAL A 83 4.48 -9.56 -2.14
C VAL A 83 4.54 -10.51 -0.95
N LEU A 84 3.51 -11.33 -0.75
CA LEU A 84 3.57 -12.54 0.06
C LEU A 84 3.86 -13.72 -0.87
N CYS A 85 4.77 -14.58 -0.46
CA CYS A 85 5.27 -15.68 -1.30
C CYS A 85 5.66 -16.90 -0.47
N THR A 86 5.78 -18.03 -1.11
CA THR A 86 6.56 -19.13 -0.54
C THR A 86 8.04 -18.82 -0.71
N PRO A 87 8.92 -19.21 0.23
CA PRO A 87 10.36 -19.05 0.07
C PRO A 87 10.88 -19.85 -1.13
N ALA A 88 11.89 -19.32 -1.82
CA ALA A 88 12.56 -20.05 -2.90
C ALA A 88 13.27 -21.29 -2.35
N ALA A 89 13.22 -22.41 -3.08
CA ALA A 89 13.89 -23.64 -2.69
C ALA A 89 15.41 -23.46 -2.61
N GLY A 90 16.03 -24.00 -1.56
CA GLY A 90 17.50 -23.96 -1.37
C GLY A 90 18.05 -22.62 -0.91
N GLU A 91 17.21 -21.66 -0.54
CA GLU A 91 17.71 -20.39 0.01
C GLU A 91 18.33 -20.61 1.40
N ALA A 92 19.65 -20.34 1.49
CA ALA A 92 20.35 -20.36 2.76
C ALA A 92 19.82 -19.28 3.71
N PRO A 93 19.75 -19.53 5.03
CA PRO A 93 19.36 -18.51 6.00
C PRO A 93 20.28 -17.29 5.92
N ARG A 94 19.76 -16.16 5.50
CA ARG A 94 20.53 -14.90 5.50
C ARG A 94 20.52 -14.29 6.91
N LYS A 95 21.69 -13.88 7.42
CA LYS A 95 21.85 -13.32 8.78
C LYS A 95 21.05 -12.02 9.01
N ASN A 96 20.70 -11.26 7.95
CA ASN A 96 20.01 -9.98 8.03
C ASN A 96 18.73 -10.00 7.15
N ARG A 97 17.80 -10.90 7.47
CA ARG A 97 16.48 -10.87 6.83
C ARG A 97 15.68 -9.68 7.34
N LEU A 98 15.01 -8.99 6.43
CA LEU A 98 14.04 -7.99 6.81
C LEU A 98 12.84 -8.71 7.44
N SER A 99 12.39 -8.27 8.61
CA SER A 99 11.13 -8.70 9.23
C SER A 99 10.12 -7.56 9.21
N LEU A 100 8.88 -7.84 9.61
CA LEU A 100 7.86 -6.80 9.73
C LEU A 100 8.29 -5.74 10.77
N GLU A 101 8.95 -6.13 11.87
CA GLU A 101 9.48 -5.24 12.90
C GLU A 101 10.61 -4.37 12.35
N THR A 102 11.62 -4.97 11.72
CA THR A 102 12.75 -4.22 11.15
C THR A 102 12.32 -3.36 9.96
N MET A 103 11.25 -3.74 9.26
CA MET A 103 10.63 -2.90 8.24
C MET A 103 9.98 -1.66 8.86
N ALA A 104 9.32 -1.81 10.03
CA ALA A 104 8.76 -0.68 10.76
C ALA A 104 9.84 0.33 11.17
N GLU A 105 10.99 -0.16 11.65
CA GLU A 105 12.15 0.68 11.97
C GLU A 105 12.71 1.37 10.72
N ARG A 106 12.96 0.61 9.65
CA ARG A 106 13.54 1.11 8.40
C ARG A 106 12.72 2.22 7.75
N TYR A 107 11.39 2.10 7.80
CA TYR A 107 10.47 3.09 7.23
C TYR A 107 9.94 4.10 8.26
N ALA A 108 10.49 4.08 9.48
CA ALA A 108 10.09 4.95 10.60
C ALA A 108 8.55 4.93 10.80
N ILE A 109 7.95 3.73 10.80
CA ILE A 109 6.51 3.57 10.98
C ILE A 109 6.13 3.92 12.42
N ALA A 110 5.27 4.91 12.57
CA ALA A 110 4.86 5.45 13.86
C ALA A 110 3.82 4.56 14.55
N LEU A 111 4.29 3.60 15.35
CA LEU A 111 3.45 2.71 16.14
C LEU A 111 3.24 3.25 17.56
N VAL A 112 2.00 3.23 18.05
CA VAL A 112 1.70 3.46 19.46
C VAL A 112 2.03 2.22 20.31
N PRO A 113 2.15 2.33 21.66
CA PRO A 113 2.51 1.19 22.52
C PRO A 113 1.63 -0.05 22.29
N ALA A 114 0.31 0.11 22.25
CA ALA A 114 -0.63 -1.00 22.01
C ALA A 114 -0.41 -1.70 20.64
N GLU A 115 -0.04 -0.96 19.60
CA GLU A 115 0.27 -1.55 18.29
C GLU A 115 1.60 -2.31 18.29
N ARG A 116 2.59 -1.86 19.11
CA ARG A 116 3.86 -2.57 19.31
C ARG A 116 3.66 -3.87 20.08
N GLU A 117 2.80 -3.86 21.09
CA GLU A 117 2.42 -5.07 21.84
C GLU A 117 1.77 -6.09 20.92
N VAL A 118 0.79 -5.66 20.10
CA VAL A 118 0.15 -6.51 19.11
C VAL A 118 1.18 -7.05 18.11
N LEU A 119 2.10 -6.23 17.61
CA LEU A 119 3.15 -6.67 16.67
C LEU A 119 4.05 -7.74 17.29
N ALA A 120 4.40 -7.59 18.56
CA ALA A 120 5.24 -8.55 19.28
C ALA A 120 4.55 -9.91 19.52
N GLU A 121 3.21 -9.97 19.52
CA GLU A 121 2.43 -11.20 19.63
C GLU A 121 2.23 -11.93 18.29
N LEU A 122 2.50 -11.25 17.17
CA LEU A 122 2.35 -11.84 15.83
C LEU A 122 3.56 -12.70 15.48
N PRO A 123 3.38 -13.75 14.65
CA PRO A 123 4.52 -14.52 14.16
C PRO A 123 5.45 -13.64 13.33
N THR A 124 6.76 -13.88 13.48
CA THR A 124 7.79 -13.14 12.76
C THR A 124 7.73 -13.44 11.27
N LEU A 125 7.17 -12.52 10.49
CA LEU A 125 7.15 -12.60 9.04
C LEU A 125 8.47 -12.06 8.48
N ASN A 126 9.28 -12.95 7.88
CA ASN A 126 10.60 -12.62 7.33
C ASN A 126 10.58 -12.45 5.80
N SER A 127 11.49 -11.63 5.28
CA SER A 127 11.72 -11.54 3.85
C SER A 127 12.53 -12.71 3.32
N SER A 128 12.28 -13.12 2.07
CA SER A 128 13.07 -14.13 1.35
C SER A 128 13.12 -13.86 -0.14
N ALA A 129 13.90 -14.65 -0.88
CA ALA A 129 13.71 -14.76 -2.31
C ALA A 129 12.34 -15.41 -2.59
N VAL A 130 11.66 -14.93 -3.63
CA VAL A 130 10.30 -15.34 -3.98
C VAL A 130 10.36 -16.68 -4.73
N GLY A 131 9.74 -17.71 -4.16
CA GLY A 131 9.52 -19.00 -4.81
C GLY A 131 8.19 -18.99 -5.57
N GLY A 132 7.08 -19.08 -4.88
CA GLY A 132 5.73 -18.98 -5.47
C GLY A 132 5.01 -17.74 -4.98
N LEU A 133 4.36 -17.00 -5.88
CA LEU A 133 3.60 -15.79 -5.56
C LEU A 133 2.24 -16.17 -4.97
N LEU A 134 1.93 -15.67 -3.78
CA LEU A 134 0.64 -15.89 -3.11
C LEU A 134 -0.24 -14.63 -3.18
N MET A 135 0.33 -13.47 -2.85
CA MET A 135 -0.37 -12.19 -2.87
C MET A 135 0.59 -11.09 -3.30
N ALA A 136 0.09 -10.17 -4.07
CA ALA A 136 0.82 -8.98 -4.49
C ALA A 136 0.04 -7.72 -4.09
N LEU A 137 0.74 -6.79 -3.46
CA LEU A 137 0.21 -5.50 -3.00
C LEU A 137 0.82 -4.37 -3.81
N GLU A 138 -0.05 -3.52 -4.32
CA GLU A 138 0.33 -2.27 -5.01
C GLU A 138 -0.39 -1.11 -4.35
N ALA A 139 0.36 -0.10 -3.90
CA ALA A 139 -0.19 1.09 -3.28
C ALA A 139 0.16 2.33 -4.11
N LYS A 140 -0.84 3.13 -4.43
CA LYS A 140 -0.70 4.39 -5.18
C LYS A 140 -1.33 5.54 -4.43
N ALA A 141 -0.83 6.75 -4.69
CA ALA A 141 -1.32 7.96 -4.06
C ALA A 141 -1.52 9.10 -5.06
N CYS A 142 -2.65 9.78 -4.96
CA CYS A 142 -2.95 11.02 -5.64
C CYS A 142 -2.98 12.15 -4.60
N MET A 143 -1.81 12.73 -4.32
CA MET A 143 -1.64 13.69 -3.22
C MET A 143 -1.50 15.13 -3.72
N THR A 144 -1.07 15.30 -4.96
CA THR A 144 -0.82 16.60 -5.59
C THR A 144 -1.18 16.51 -7.07
N ALA A 145 -1.56 17.65 -7.67
CA ALA A 145 -1.84 17.75 -9.11
C ALA A 145 -2.82 16.69 -9.64
N HIS A 146 -3.96 16.52 -8.95
CA HIS A 146 -4.94 15.43 -9.17
C HIS A 146 -5.27 15.21 -10.65
N GLN A 147 -5.63 16.25 -11.39
CA GLN A 147 -6.02 16.12 -12.80
C GLN A 147 -4.92 15.53 -13.68
N ARG A 148 -3.66 15.88 -13.42
CA ARG A 148 -2.51 15.36 -14.20
C ARG A 148 -2.13 13.94 -13.79
N ALA A 149 -2.33 13.62 -12.52
CA ALA A 149 -1.91 12.33 -11.97
C ALA A 149 -2.90 11.19 -12.31
N LEU A 150 -4.20 11.49 -12.36
CA LEU A 150 -5.25 10.48 -12.46
C LEU A 150 -5.16 9.52 -13.66
N PRO A 151 -4.95 9.96 -14.92
CA PRO A 151 -4.87 9.04 -16.05
C PRO A 151 -3.74 8.03 -15.86
N ARG A 152 -2.55 8.51 -15.51
CA ARG A 152 -1.39 7.66 -15.28
C ARG A 152 -1.60 6.69 -14.10
N LEU A 153 -2.14 7.18 -12.98
CA LEU A 153 -2.40 6.35 -11.80
C LEU A 153 -3.41 5.24 -12.10
N TYR A 154 -4.45 5.54 -12.88
CA TYR A 154 -5.41 4.55 -13.33
C TYR A 154 -4.75 3.46 -14.18
N ASP A 155 -3.94 3.85 -15.16
CA ASP A 155 -3.23 2.91 -16.05
C ASP A 155 -2.22 2.07 -15.25
N GLU A 156 -1.50 2.67 -14.31
CA GLU A 156 -0.56 1.96 -13.44
C GLU A 156 -1.26 0.93 -12.56
N LEU A 157 -2.40 1.29 -11.93
CA LEU A 157 -3.19 0.35 -11.14
C LEU A 157 -3.81 -0.74 -12.02
N ASN A 158 -4.38 -0.37 -13.16
CA ASN A 158 -4.99 -1.33 -14.07
C ASN A 158 -3.97 -2.34 -14.61
N SER A 159 -2.74 -1.91 -14.90
CA SER A 159 -1.67 -2.81 -15.33
C SER A 159 -1.17 -3.73 -14.21
N SER A 160 -1.28 -3.32 -12.94
CA SER A 160 -0.74 -4.10 -11.81
C SER A 160 -1.44 -5.44 -11.64
N HIS A 161 -2.78 -5.45 -11.55
CA HIS A 161 -3.51 -6.71 -11.41
C HIS A 161 -3.34 -7.62 -12.62
N ALA A 162 -3.29 -7.04 -13.83
CA ALA A 162 -3.07 -7.80 -15.06
C ALA A 162 -1.71 -8.51 -15.06
N THR A 163 -0.64 -7.81 -14.64
CA THR A 163 0.70 -8.40 -14.52
C THR A 163 0.75 -9.49 -13.44
N VAL A 164 0.09 -9.30 -12.30
CA VAL A 164 0.03 -10.31 -11.23
C VAL A 164 -0.62 -11.59 -11.76
N HIS A 165 -1.76 -11.48 -12.43
CA HIS A 165 -2.50 -12.64 -12.94
C HIS A 165 -1.85 -13.27 -14.17
N GLY A 166 -1.14 -12.49 -15.00
CA GLY A 166 -0.32 -13.03 -16.08
C GLY A 166 0.91 -13.81 -15.59
N ALA A 167 1.39 -13.50 -14.39
CA ALA A 167 2.46 -14.27 -13.75
C ALA A 167 1.93 -15.50 -13.00
N SER A 168 0.79 -15.34 -12.30
CA SER A 168 0.14 -16.43 -11.54
C SER A 168 -1.34 -16.13 -11.36
N ASP A 169 -2.20 -16.91 -12.01
CA ASP A 169 -3.65 -16.75 -11.90
C ASP A 169 -4.20 -17.03 -10.50
N GLN A 170 -3.48 -17.87 -9.73
CA GLN A 170 -3.83 -18.18 -8.34
C GLN A 170 -3.41 -17.07 -7.35
N ALA A 171 -2.48 -16.21 -7.73
CA ALA A 171 -2.05 -15.13 -6.85
C ALA A 171 -3.19 -14.12 -6.59
N ILE A 172 -3.20 -13.56 -5.38
CA ILE A 172 -4.15 -12.52 -4.98
C ILE A 172 -3.57 -11.17 -5.40
N ALA A 173 -4.28 -10.43 -6.23
CA ALA A 173 -3.94 -9.04 -6.57
C ALA A 173 -4.69 -8.09 -5.63
N ALA A 174 -3.96 -7.39 -4.76
CA ALA A 174 -4.51 -6.42 -3.84
C ALA A 174 -4.02 -5.01 -4.17
N GLY A 175 -4.95 -4.05 -4.19
CA GLY A 175 -4.66 -2.65 -4.45
C GLY A 175 -4.99 -1.75 -3.26
N PHE A 176 -4.21 -0.70 -3.09
CA PHE A 176 -4.51 0.38 -2.14
C PHE A 176 -4.33 1.73 -2.84
N PHE A 177 -5.29 2.60 -2.68
CA PHE A 177 -5.24 3.95 -3.24
C PHE A 177 -5.46 4.99 -2.16
N MET A 178 -4.64 6.04 -2.16
CA MET A 178 -4.75 7.17 -1.23
C MET A 178 -4.99 8.46 -2.02
N ALA A 179 -6.02 9.23 -1.66
CA ALA A 179 -6.33 10.53 -2.25
C ALA A 179 -6.22 11.65 -1.21
N ASN A 180 -5.61 12.78 -1.58
CA ASN A 180 -5.55 13.96 -0.73
C ASN A 180 -6.78 14.84 -0.94
N ILE A 181 -7.41 15.29 0.17
CA ILE A 181 -8.55 16.21 0.16
C ILE A 181 -8.19 17.61 0.69
N ALA A 182 -6.91 17.89 0.94
CA ALA A 182 -6.50 19.24 1.33
C ALA A 182 -6.75 20.23 0.20
N GLU A 183 -7.46 21.31 0.49
CA GLU A 183 -7.73 22.39 -0.49
C GLU A 183 -6.45 23.12 -0.89
N ARG A 184 -5.51 23.22 0.06
CA ARG A 184 -4.23 23.90 -0.12
C ARG A 184 -3.10 23.02 0.40
N TYR A 185 -2.00 22.95 -0.33
CA TYR A 185 -0.87 22.09 0.02
C TYR A 185 0.44 22.58 -0.58
N LEU A 186 1.58 22.10 -0.04
CA LEU A 186 2.89 22.33 -0.61
C LEU A 186 3.28 21.17 -1.55
N SER A 187 3.49 21.50 -2.82
CA SER A 187 4.00 20.54 -3.81
C SER A 187 5.52 20.49 -3.78
N PRO A 188 6.15 19.32 -3.60
CA PRO A 188 7.61 19.20 -3.68
C PRO A 188 8.18 19.61 -5.03
N ASP A 189 7.43 19.43 -6.12
CA ASP A 189 7.91 19.80 -7.46
C ASP A 189 8.01 21.31 -7.66
N LEU A 190 7.16 22.11 -7.01
CA LEU A 190 7.19 23.57 -7.06
C LEU A 190 8.17 24.15 -6.04
N ASN A 191 8.35 23.51 -4.90
CA ASN A 191 9.11 24.03 -3.76
C ASN A 191 10.52 23.46 -3.62
N LYS A 192 11.23 23.25 -4.72
CA LYS A 192 12.58 22.64 -4.71
C LYS A 192 13.63 23.48 -3.97
N LYS A 193 13.59 24.81 -4.09
CA LYS A 193 14.60 25.72 -3.54
C LYS A 193 14.05 26.74 -2.55
N ASN A 194 12.76 26.95 -2.54
CA ASN A 194 12.08 28.05 -1.83
C ASN A 194 11.20 27.60 -0.66
N ARG A 195 11.17 26.28 -0.34
CA ARG A 195 10.31 25.74 0.72
C ARG A 195 10.48 26.44 2.07
N ALA A 196 11.71 26.77 2.43
CA ALA A 196 12.02 27.36 3.74
C ALA A 196 11.91 28.89 3.77
N THR A 197 11.97 29.55 2.63
CA THR A 197 12.05 31.03 2.54
C THR A 197 10.76 31.66 2.05
N ASP A 198 10.21 31.15 0.96
CA ASP A 198 9.00 31.67 0.32
C ASP A 198 8.27 30.51 -0.40
N PRO A 199 7.53 29.66 0.32
CA PRO A 199 6.92 28.47 -0.25
C PRO A 199 5.76 28.82 -1.19
N GLU A 200 5.80 28.25 -2.39
CA GLU A 200 4.72 28.33 -3.37
C GLU A 200 3.61 27.34 -3.01
N TRP A 201 2.43 27.87 -2.72
CA TRP A 201 1.26 27.08 -2.38
C TRP A 201 0.49 26.65 -3.62
N SER A 202 0.13 25.36 -3.65
CA SER A 202 -0.82 24.82 -4.61
C SER A 202 -2.22 24.76 -3.99
N SER A 203 -3.25 24.86 -4.82
CA SER A 203 -4.64 24.65 -4.39
C SER A 203 -5.40 23.83 -5.41
N ASP A 204 -6.29 23.00 -4.92
CA ASP A 204 -7.22 22.20 -5.71
C ASP A 204 -8.65 22.44 -5.23
N PRO A 205 -9.66 22.49 -6.14
CA PRO A 205 -11.06 22.64 -5.77
C PRO A 205 -11.60 21.36 -5.11
N GLN A 206 -11.43 21.27 -3.80
CA GLN A 206 -11.90 20.16 -2.99
C GLN A 206 -13.33 20.39 -2.45
N PRO A 207 -14.11 19.33 -2.21
CA PRO A 207 -13.78 17.90 -2.33
C PRO A 207 -13.86 17.31 -3.75
N ARG A 208 -14.15 18.16 -4.74
CA ARG A 208 -14.42 17.73 -6.13
C ARG A 208 -13.29 16.87 -6.72
N TYR A 209 -12.03 17.26 -6.54
CA TYR A 209 -10.91 16.54 -7.15
C TYR A 209 -10.59 15.21 -6.45
N ALA A 210 -10.73 15.18 -5.13
CA ALA A 210 -10.66 13.92 -4.41
C ALA A 210 -11.79 12.96 -4.80
N ALA A 211 -13.02 13.49 -4.96
CA ALA A 211 -14.18 12.70 -5.42
C ALA A 211 -13.95 12.12 -6.84
N LEU A 212 -13.43 12.92 -7.77
CA LEU A 212 -13.09 12.42 -9.12
C LEU A 212 -12.00 11.34 -9.07
N ALA A 213 -11.02 11.47 -8.18
CA ALA A 213 -9.97 10.46 -8.01
C ALA A 213 -10.54 9.16 -7.45
N VAL A 214 -11.38 9.23 -6.43
CA VAL A 214 -12.07 8.08 -5.85
C VAL A 214 -12.94 7.39 -6.90
N GLU A 215 -13.77 8.15 -7.61
CA GLU A 215 -14.66 7.61 -8.66
C GLU A 215 -13.87 6.95 -9.79
N LYS A 216 -12.76 7.54 -10.21
CA LYS A 216 -11.91 6.94 -11.23
C LYS A 216 -11.33 5.60 -10.81
N VAL A 217 -10.89 5.47 -9.55
CA VAL A 217 -10.34 4.22 -9.02
C VAL A 217 -11.44 3.16 -8.80
N ARG A 218 -12.66 3.58 -8.47
CA ARG A 218 -13.83 2.69 -8.39
C ARG A 218 -14.16 2.00 -9.73
N GLN A 219 -13.76 2.56 -10.87
CA GLN A 219 -13.95 1.97 -12.20
C GLN A 219 -12.94 0.85 -12.51
N LEU A 220 -11.90 0.65 -11.68
CA LEU A 220 -10.97 -0.46 -11.88
C LEU A 220 -11.69 -1.81 -11.78
N PRO A 221 -11.37 -2.76 -12.67
CA PRO A 221 -12.02 -4.05 -12.67
C PRO A 221 -11.70 -4.82 -11.37
N ARG A 222 -12.69 -5.54 -10.88
CA ARG A 222 -12.59 -6.44 -9.73
C ARG A 222 -13.04 -7.83 -10.12
N ARG A 223 -12.29 -8.83 -9.74
CA ARG A 223 -12.64 -10.21 -10.06
C ARG A 223 -13.39 -10.89 -8.93
N SER A 224 -14.30 -11.80 -9.29
CA SER A 224 -15.07 -12.62 -8.38
C SER A 224 -14.50 -14.02 -8.23
N ARG A 225 -13.81 -14.51 -9.25
CA ARG A 225 -13.24 -15.85 -9.32
C ARG A 225 -11.89 -15.82 -10.04
N THR A 226 -11.11 -16.89 -9.88
CA THR A 226 -9.88 -17.14 -10.63
C THR A 226 -10.20 -17.21 -12.14
N GLY A 227 -9.35 -16.61 -12.97
CA GLY A 227 -9.57 -16.47 -14.41
C GLY A 227 -10.26 -15.18 -14.84
N ASP A 228 -11.01 -14.50 -13.95
CA ASP A 228 -11.56 -13.18 -14.27
C ASP A 228 -10.48 -12.10 -14.20
N VAL A 229 -10.70 -11.00 -14.92
CA VAL A 229 -9.82 -9.82 -14.92
C VAL A 229 -10.16 -8.90 -13.73
N GLY A 230 -9.15 -8.35 -13.07
CA GLY A 230 -9.32 -7.32 -12.05
C GLY A 230 -8.64 -7.64 -10.71
N TYR A 231 -8.77 -6.71 -9.78
CA TYR A 231 -8.30 -6.90 -8.41
C TYR A 231 -9.14 -7.91 -7.64
N ASP A 232 -8.52 -8.74 -6.83
CA ASP A 232 -9.22 -9.55 -5.83
C ASP A 232 -9.81 -8.67 -4.72
N ALA A 233 -9.06 -7.66 -4.27
CA ALA A 233 -9.53 -6.63 -3.35
C ALA A 233 -8.79 -5.30 -3.58
N LEU A 234 -9.49 -4.19 -3.39
CA LEU A 234 -8.95 -2.84 -3.55
C LEU A 234 -9.56 -1.93 -2.49
N ALA A 235 -8.72 -1.19 -1.77
CA ALA A 235 -9.18 -0.18 -0.83
C ALA A 235 -8.81 1.22 -1.26
N ILE A 236 -9.62 2.18 -0.84
CA ILE A 236 -9.41 3.61 -1.03
C ILE A 236 -9.42 4.28 0.34
N SER A 237 -8.40 5.07 0.63
CA SER A 237 -8.38 5.98 1.79
C SER A 237 -8.28 7.43 1.32
N VAL A 238 -9.01 8.30 1.98
CA VAL A 238 -8.91 9.75 1.75
C VAL A 238 -8.22 10.37 2.95
N VAL A 239 -7.24 11.23 2.70
CA VAL A 239 -6.45 11.89 3.74
C VAL A 239 -6.42 13.39 3.53
N ARG A 240 -6.25 14.16 4.60
CA ARG A 240 -5.94 15.59 4.52
C ARG A 240 -4.46 15.77 4.83
N CYS A 241 -3.68 16.11 3.80
CA CYS A 241 -2.25 16.34 3.89
C CYS A 241 -1.88 17.68 3.25
N VAL A 242 -1.54 18.66 4.07
CA VAL A 242 -1.08 19.99 3.62
C VAL A 242 0.39 19.94 3.18
N ASN A 243 1.14 18.97 3.66
CA ASN A 243 2.55 18.72 3.38
C ASN A 243 3.50 19.85 3.84
N ASP A 244 3.10 20.57 4.88
CA ASP A 244 3.84 21.68 5.50
C ASP A 244 4.43 21.31 6.89
N GLY A 245 4.11 20.13 7.40
CA GLY A 245 4.46 19.62 8.72
C GLY A 245 3.28 19.52 9.68
N THR A 246 2.12 20.05 9.32
CA THR A 246 0.89 19.82 10.10
C THR A 246 0.48 18.34 10.02
N PRO A 247 -0.14 17.79 11.10
CA PRO A 247 -0.55 16.39 11.11
C PRO A 247 -1.40 15.99 9.90
N VAL A 248 -1.12 14.82 9.34
CA VAL A 248 -1.98 14.22 8.30
C VAL A 248 -3.16 13.56 8.97
N GLU A 249 -4.36 13.82 8.48
CA GLU A 249 -5.60 13.30 9.04
C GLU A 249 -6.27 12.30 8.10
N LEU A 250 -6.84 11.23 8.65
CA LEU A 250 -7.73 10.36 7.92
C LEU A 250 -9.09 11.06 7.74
N PHE A 251 -9.54 11.15 6.50
CA PHE A 251 -10.83 11.75 6.18
C PHE A 251 -11.86 10.66 5.94
N GLU A 252 -12.85 10.55 6.84
CA GLU A 252 -13.80 9.43 6.88
C GLU A 252 -15.19 9.79 6.33
N LYS A 253 -15.41 11.04 5.88
CA LYS A 253 -16.66 11.46 5.25
C LYS A 253 -16.57 11.28 3.73
N GLU A 254 -17.70 11.37 3.02
CA GLU A 254 -17.68 11.40 1.55
C GLU A 254 -16.71 12.48 1.02
N PRO A 255 -15.85 12.13 0.04
CA PRO A 255 -15.91 10.98 -0.87
C PRO A 255 -15.18 9.69 -0.39
N ALA A 256 -14.74 9.61 0.86
CA ALA A 256 -14.13 8.38 1.39
C ALA A 256 -15.16 7.24 1.41
N PRO A 257 -14.76 5.99 1.05
CA PRO A 257 -15.62 4.82 1.19
C PRO A 257 -16.11 4.65 2.63
N GLN A 258 -17.41 4.45 2.80
CA GLN A 258 -18.02 4.27 4.11
C GLN A 258 -17.92 2.82 4.59
N PRO A 259 -18.04 2.54 5.91
CA PRO A 259 -18.12 1.18 6.43
C PRO A 259 -19.16 0.34 5.69
N GLY A 260 -18.78 -0.86 5.25
CA GLY A 260 -19.60 -1.74 4.41
C GLY A 260 -19.45 -1.53 2.89
N ASP A 261 -18.84 -0.45 2.45
CA ASP A 261 -18.44 -0.28 1.06
C ASP A 261 -17.32 -1.28 0.70
N ILE A 262 -17.40 -1.85 -0.49
CA ILE A 262 -16.41 -2.82 -0.99
C ILE A 262 -15.01 -2.25 -1.15
N PHE A 263 -14.86 -0.91 -1.24
CA PHE A 263 -13.60 -0.18 -1.29
C PHE A 263 -13.16 0.34 0.09
N HIS A 264 -13.96 0.09 1.14
CA HIS A 264 -13.54 0.42 2.50
C HIS A 264 -12.40 -0.49 2.95
N TYR A 265 -11.44 0.08 3.70
CA TYR A 265 -10.23 -0.65 4.09
C TYR A 265 -10.53 -1.96 4.85
N ALA A 266 -11.45 -1.92 5.81
CA ALA A 266 -11.82 -3.13 6.56
C ALA A 266 -12.40 -4.21 5.65
N SER A 267 -13.28 -3.83 4.70
CA SER A 267 -13.85 -4.76 3.72
C SER A 267 -12.78 -5.39 2.81
N MET A 268 -11.72 -4.63 2.48
CA MET A 268 -10.57 -5.18 1.75
C MET A 268 -9.83 -6.23 2.58
N ILE A 269 -9.51 -5.94 3.85
CA ILE A 269 -8.79 -6.87 4.73
C ILE A 269 -9.59 -8.16 4.93
N ASP A 270 -10.89 -8.05 5.24
CA ASP A 270 -11.77 -9.20 5.43
C ASP A 270 -11.83 -10.07 4.16
N ARG A 271 -11.97 -9.42 2.99
CA ARG A 271 -11.98 -10.11 1.70
C ARG A 271 -10.65 -10.80 1.40
N LEU A 272 -9.52 -10.15 1.63
CA LEU A 272 -8.19 -10.74 1.42
C LEU A 272 -7.98 -11.96 2.33
N GLY A 273 -8.34 -11.85 3.61
CA GLY A 273 -8.27 -12.97 4.56
C GLY A 273 -9.15 -14.15 4.14
N HIS A 274 -10.37 -13.87 3.67
CA HIS A 274 -11.30 -14.90 3.18
C HIS A 274 -10.75 -15.59 1.91
N ILE A 275 -10.29 -14.82 0.92
CA ILE A 275 -9.73 -15.38 -0.31
C ILE A 275 -8.47 -16.19 0.00
N TYR A 276 -7.58 -15.68 0.86
CA TYR A 276 -6.38 -16.39 1.29
C TYR A 276 -6.72 -17.74 1.93
N SER A 277 -7.64 -17.74 2.89
CA SER A 277 -8.07 -18.94 3.61
C SER A 277 -8.74 -19.99 2.71
N THR A 278 -9.42 -19.54 1.65
CA THR A 278 -10.06 -20.46 0.70
C THR A 278 -9.07 -21.00 -0.33
N ARG A 279 -8.20 -20.14 -0.85
CA ARG A 279 -7.33 -20.47 -2.01
C ARG A 279 -6.08 -21.24 -1.60
N PHE A 280 -5.55 -20.95 -0.41
CA PHE A 280 -4.27 -21.52 0.06
C PHE A 280 -4.42 -22.43 1.29
N LYS A 281 -5.57 -23.04 1.48
CA LYS A 281 -5.83 -23.94 2.60
C LYS A 281 -4.91 -25.17 2.65
N ASP A 282 -4.44 -25.61 1.50
CA ASP A 282 -3.62 -26.82 1.34
C ASP A 282 -2.13 -26.51 1.14
N LEU A 283 -1.69 -25.25 1.41
CA LEU A 283 -0.31 -24.81 1.31
C LEU A 283 0.59 -25.48 2.34
#